data_b9b8e9f33455d2a79773d6a39dd213c4
#
_entry.id   b9b8e9f33455d2a79773d6a39dd213c4
#
_cell.length_a   1.000
_cell.length_b   1.000
_cell.length_c   1.000
_cell.angle_alpha   90.00
_cell.angle_beta   90.00
_cell.angle_gamma   90.00
#
_symmetry.space_group_name_H-M   'P 1'
#
loop_
_entity.id
_entity.type
_entity.pdbx_description
1 polymer ?
#
loop_
_entity_poly.entity_id
_entity_poly.type
_entity_poly.pdbx_seq_one_letter_code
_entity_poly.pdbx_strand_id
1 'polypeptide(L)'
;MKRHVIYIPGLGDRSDPLRRLGLLLWRRPGVAVTFVPMRWLDPKETYEEKVVRIQSALLKYEDRNVTLVGESAGGAVAIACYERFRSRVSGAVTVCGMNQGAGAVNPVLYKKNLAFRDAMLAVDKALPNLSSQDRATMLTIYSSNDGVIGKKETVLKGVRSIDIKVPLHMLAIGYVLFLKSSLVTKNI
;
A
#
# COMPACT_ATOMS: atom_id res chain seq x y z
N MET A 1 -14.10 -13.73 13.47
CA MET A 1 -13.98 -13.60 12.00
C MET A 1 -12.51 -13.57 11.61
N LYS A 2 -12.13 -14.23 10.52
CA LYS A 2 -10.74 -14.24 10.02
C LYS A 2 -10.51 -12.96 9.22
N ARG A 3 -9.44 -12.24 9.53
CA ARG A 3 -9.02 -11.02 8.81
C ARG A 3 -8.03 -11.40 7.72
N HIS A 4 -8.11 -10.75 6.57
CA HIS A 4 -7.23 -11.01 5.43
C HIS A 4 -6.48 -9.74 5.07
N VAL A 5 -5.17 -9.84 4.97
CA VAL A 5 -4.29 -8.78 4.49
C VAL A 5 -3.84 -9.12 3.09
N ILE A 6 -4.05 -8.22 2.14
CA ILE A 6 -3.40 -8.26 0.84
C ILE A 6 -2.30 -7.22 0.85
N TYR A 7 -1.05 -7.68 0.82
CA TYR A 7 0.12 -6.82 0.87
C TYR A 7 0.62 -6.51 -0.54
N ILE A 8 0.77 -5.22 -0.83
CA ILE A 8 1.13 -4.63 -2.10
C ILE A 8 2.48 -3.92 -1.94
N PRO A 9 3.58 -4.49 -2.47
CA PRO A 9 4.92 -3.94 -2.30
C PRO A 9 5.15 -2.66 -3.12
N GLY A 10 6.07 -1.83 -2.66
CA GLY A 10 6.63 -0.70 -3.39
C GLY A 10 7.62 -1.10 -4.48
N LEU A 11 8.25 -0.10 -5.09
CA LEU A 11 9.31 -0.30 -6.08
C LEU A 11 10.44 -1.17 -5.50
N GLY A 12 11.15 -1.88 -6.38
CA GLY A 12 12.28 -2.73 -5.98
C GLY A 12 11.89 -4.18 -5.72
N ASP A 13 11.44 -4.89 -6.76
CA ASP A 13 11.03 -6.30 -6.74
C ASP A 13 12.11 -7.24 -6.18
N ARG A 14 13.40 -6.84 -6.28
CA ARG A 14 14.54 -7.60 -5.71
C ARG A 14 14.43 -7.78 -4.20
N SER A 15 13.68 -6.92 -3.51
CA SER A 15 13.42 -7.01 -2.06
C SER A 15 12.21 -7.88 -1.71
N ASP A 16 11.50 -8.43 -2.68
CA ASP A 16 10.29 -9.24 -2.42
C ASP A 16 10.54 -10.49 -1.56
N PRO A 17 11.67 -11.22 -1.69
CA PRO A 17 11.97 -12.32 -0.76
C PRO A 17 12.04 -11.85 0.70
N LEU A 18 12.68 -10.72 0.96
CA LEU A 18 12.79 -10.14 2.31
C LEU A 18 11.41 -9.68 2.83
N ARG A 19 10.59 -9.05 1.98
CA ARG A 19 9.22 -8.68 2.32
C ARG A 19 8.39 -9.89 2.71
N ARG A 20 8.46 -10.97 1.92
CA ARG A 20 7.77 -12.23 2.21
C ARG A 20 8.19 -12.83 3.54
N LEU A 21 9.48 -12.78 3.86
CA LEU A 21 10.00 -13.23 5.16
C LEU A 21 9.40 -12.41 6.30
N GLY A 22 9.42 -11.08 6.22
CA GLY A 22 8.81 -10.20 7.22
C GLY A 22 7.31 -10.46 7.41
N LEU A 23 6.59 -10.73 6.32
CA LEU A 23 5.15 -11.02 6.37
C LEU A 23 4.81 -12.35 7.06
N LEU A 24 5.76 -13.27 7.23
CA LEU A 24 5.53 -14.45 8.08
C LEU A 24 5.26 -14.05 9.53
N LEU A 25 5.87 -12.97 10.01
CA LEU A 25 5.66 -12.44 11.37
C LEU A 25 4.28 -11.78 11.56
N TRP A 26 3.58 -11.49 10.47
CA TRP A 26 2.23 -10.92 10.52
C TRP A 26 1.15 -12.00 10.67
N ARG A 27 1.50 -13.23 10.32
CA ARG A 27 0.57 -14.36 10.45
C ARG A 27 0.36 -14.70 11.93
N ARG A 28 -0.90 -14.70 12.35
CA ARG A 28 -1.33 -15.07 13.70
C ARG A 28 -2.73 -15.69 13.62
N PRO A 29 -3.18 -16.35 14.69
CA PRO A 29 -4.56 -16.82 14.76
C PRO A 29 -5.53 -15.70 14.39
N GLY A 30 -6.38 -15.94 13.40
CA GLY A 30 -7.34 -14.96 12.91
C GLY A 30 -6.82 -13.93 11.89
N VAL A 31 -5.53 -13.94 11.50
CA VAL A 31 -4.98 -13.06 10.46
C VAL A 31 -4.27 -13.89 9.38
N ALA A 32 -4.77 -13.83 8.15
CA ALA A 32 -4.11 -14.37 6.98
C ALA A 32 -3.47 -13.25 6.16
N VAL A 33 -2.31 -13.52 5.56
CA VAL A 33 -1.56 -12.54 4.75
C VAL A 33 -1.26 -13.12 3.38
N THR A 34 -1.64 -12.38 2.33
CA THR A 34 -1.33 -12.68 0.94
C THR A 34 -0.42 -11.59 0.38
N PHE A 35 0.76 -11.97 -0.08
CA PHE A 35 1.66 -11.08 -0.80
C PHE A 35 1.30 -11.09 -2.29
N VAL A 36 1.06 -9.92 -2.88
CA VAL A 36 0.79 -9.76 -4.31
C VAL A 36 1.98 -9.08 -4.97
N PRO A 37 2.81 -9.80 -5.75
CA PRO A 37 3.97 -9.22 -6.41
C PRO A 37 3.54 -8.19 -7.45
N MET A 38 4.12 -7.00 -7.41
CA MET A 38 3.78 -5.93 -8.36
C MET A 38 4.60 -5.96 -9.65
N ARG A 39 5.75 -6.67 -9.65
CA ARG A 39 6.64 -6.77 -10.82
C ARG A 39 6.92 -5.41 -11.46
N TRP A 40 7.31 -4.44 -10.64
CA TRP A 40 7.59 -3.08 -11.10
C TRP A 40 8.73 -2.99 -12.11
N LEU A 41 9.66 -3.96 -12.08
CA LEU A 41 10.79 -4.02 -12.99
C LEU A 41 10.45 -4.65 -14.36
N ASP A 42 9.26 -5.22 -14.53
CA ASP A 42 8.79 -5.71 -15.82
C ASP A 42 8.21 -4.54 -16.64
N PRO A 43 8.92 -4.08 -17.69
CA PRO A 43 8.49 -2.94 -18.49
C PRO A 43 7.31 -3.25 -19.42
N LYS A 44 6.99 -4.54 -19.60
CA LYS A 44 5.89 -4.98 -20.49
C LYS A 44 4.57 -5.06 -19.76
N GLU A 45 4.60 -5.19 -18.43
CA GLU A 45 3.40 -5.35 -17.63
C GLU A 45 2.77 -3.98 -17.29
N THR A 46 1.55 -3.78 -17.72
CA THR A 46 0.77 -2.56 -17.48
C THR A 46 0.31 -2.44 -16.03
N TYR A 47 -0.11 -1.25 -15.62
CA TYR A 47 -0.74 -1.04 -14.31
C TYR A 47 -2.04 -1.86 -14.15
N GLU A 48 -2.87 -1.96 -15.20
CA GLU A 48 -4.11 -2.73 -15.14
C GLU A 48 -3.86 -4.23 -14.93
N GLU A 49 -2.85 -4.82 -15.55
CA GLU A 49 -2.48 -6.21 -15.30
C GLU A 49 -2.05 -6.45 -13.84
N LYS A 50 -1.38 -5.46 -13.22
CA LYS A 50 -1.05 -5.50 -11.79
C LYS A 50 -2.31 -5.42 -10.92
N VAL A 51 -3.29 -4.58 -11.29
CA VAL A 51 -4.59 -4.47 -10.61
C VAL A 51 -5.40 -5.75 -10.73
N VAL A 52 -5.42 -6.39 -11.90
CA VAL A 52 -6.06 -7.71 -12.11
C VAL A 52 -5.50 -8.76 -11.16
N ARG A 53 -4.19 -8.73 -10.88
CA ARG A 53 -3.57 -9.63 -9.90
C ARG A 53 -4.07 -9.39 -8.47
N ILE A 54 -4.28 -8.13 -8.09
CA ILE A 54 -4.90 -7.78 -6.80
C ILE A 54 -6.36 -8.24 -6.76
N GLN A 55 -7.11 -7.99 -7.83
CA GLN A 55 -8.50 -8.45 -7.96
C GLN A 55 -8.59 -9.98 -7.83
N SER A 56 -7.71 -10.72 -8.48
CA SER A 56 -7.65 -12.18 -8.39
C SER A 56 -7.33 -12.67 -6.97
N ALA A 57 -6.54 -11.90 -6.20
CA ALA A 57 -6.31 -12.17 -4.80
C ALA A 57 -7.55 -11.88 -3.94
N LEU A 58 -8.28 -10.81 -4.21
CA LEU A 58 -9.54 -10.46 -3.54
C LEU A 58 -10.64 -11.50 -3.74
N LEU A 59 -10.74 -12.07 -4.95
CA LEU A 59 -11.74 -13.07 -5.28
C LEU A 59 -11.58 -14.41 -4.52
N LYS A 60 -10.42 -14.63 -3.89
CA LYS A 60 -10.20 -15.82 -3.03
C LYS A 60 -10.87 -15.71 -1.66
N TYR A 61 -11.37 -14.54 -1.30
CA TYR A 61 -12.00 -14.28 -0.02
C TYR A 61 -13.46 -13.89 -0.23
N GLU A 62 -14.39 -14.69 0.29
CA GLU A 62 -15.83 -14.46 0.19
C GLU A 62 -16.30 -13.41 1.20
N ASP A 63 -15.71 -13.41 2.38
CA ASP A 63 -15.98 -12.44 3.43
C ASP A 63 -15.29 -11.10 3.12
N ARG A 64 -16.01 -9.99 3.33
CA ARG A 64 -15.52 -8.62 3.09
C ARG A 64 -14.46 -8.16 4.11
N ASN A 65 -13.79 -9.08 4.78
CA ASN A 65 -12.83 -8.77 5.85
C ASN A 65 -11.39 -8.71 5.33
N VAL A 66 -11.24 -8.02 4.18
CA VAL A 66 -9.95 -7.85 3.50
C VAL A 66 -9.47 -6.42 3.65
N THR A 67 -8.25 -6.24 4.15
CA THR A 67 -7.56 -4.94 4.18
C THR A 67 -6.41 -4.95 3.16
N LEU A 68 -6.35 -3.92 2.33
CA LEU A 68 -5.22 -3.68 1.46
C LEU A 68 -4.10 -2.98 2.24
N VAL A 69 -2.90 -3.50 2.17
CA VAL A 69 -1.73 -2.88 2.80
C VAL A 69 -0.70 -2.56 1.72
N GLY A 70 -0.43 -1.28 1.50
CA GLY A 70 0.53 -0.84 0.49
C GLY A 70 1.74 -0.14 1.10
N GLU A 71 2.95 -0.52 0.70
CA GLU A 71 4.16 0.21 1.08
C GLU A 71 4.70 1.06 -0.07
N SER A 72 5.27 2.23 0.22
CA SER A 72 5.91 3.09 -0.77
C SER A 72 4.99 3.31 -2.00
N ALA A 73 5.43 3.01 -3.22
CA ALA A 73 4.61 3.04 -4.43
C ALA A 73 3.34 2.18 -4.34
N GLY A 74 3.38 1.07 -3.58
CA GLY A 74 2.21 0.22 -3.31
C GLY A 74 1.12 0.92 -2.51
N GLY A 75 1.42 2.02 -1.81
CA GLY A 75 0.44 2.86 -1.12
C GLY A 75 -0.57 3.47 -2.07
N ALA A 76 -0.10 4.05 -3.18
CA ALA A 76 -0.96 4.57 -4.26
C ALA A 76 -1.89 3.49 -4.79
N VAL A 77 -1.33 2.30 -5.07
CA VAL A 77 -2.11 1.16 -5.57
C VAL A 77 -3.16 0.70 -4.56
N ALA A 78 -2.80 0.61 -3.28
CA ALA A 78 -3.74 0.19 -2.23
C ALA A 78 -4.95 1.13 -2.14
N ILE A 79 -4.73 2.45 -2.22
CA ILE A 79 -5.80 3.45 -2.18
C ILE A 79 -6.66 3.39 -3.44
N ALA A 80 -6.05 3.34 -4.63
CA ALA A 80 -6.79 3.27 -5.89
C ALA A 80 -7.60 1.95 -5.99
N CYS A 81 -7.04 0.83 -5.54
CA CYS A 81 -7.75 -0.45 -5.48
C CYS A 81 -8.84 -0.45 -4.40
N TYR A 82 -8.64 0.23 -3.26
CA TYR A 82 -9.70 0.40 -2.27
C TYR A 82 -10.90 1.11 -2.90
N GLU A 83 -10.69 2.22 -3.58
CA GLU A 83 -11.78 2.95 -4.25
C GLU A 83 -12.50 2.06 -5.29
N ARG A 84 -11.74 1.39 -6.14
CA ARG A 84 -12.27 0.54 -7.22
C ARG A 84 -13.02 -0.70 -6.71
N PHE A 85 -12.57 -1.31 -5.62
CA PHE A 85 -13.13 -2.55 -5.07
C PHE A 85 -13.79 -2.36 -3.70
N ARG A 86 -14.29 -1.18 -3.42
CA ARG A 86 -14.87 -0.74 -2.13
C ARG A 86 -15.85 -1.74 -1.51
N SER A 87 -16.66 -2.40 -2.34
CA SER A 87 -17.65 -3.38 -1.87
C SER A 87 -17.02 -4.68 -1.33
N ARG A 88 -15.73 -4.92 -1.57
CA ARG A 88 -15.01 -6.15 -1.20
C ARG A 88 -13.87 -5.92 -0.21
N VAL A 89 -13.59 -4.68 0.13
CA VAL A 89 -12.45 -4.30 0.97
C VAL A 89 -12.95 -3.56 2.21
N SER A 90 -12.47 -3.94 3.38
CA SER A 90 -12.85 -3.31 4.65
C SER A 90 -12.05 -2.05 4.98
N GLY A 91 -10.86 -1.90 4.41
CA GLY A 91 -10.00 -0.75 4.67
C GLY A 91 -8.69 -0.79 3.87
N ALA A 92 -7.92 0.28 4.00
CA ALA A 92 -6.59 0.38 3.43
C ALA A 92 -5.59 0.92 4.46
N VAL A 93 -4.40 0.33 4.51
CA VAL A 93 -3.27 0.81 5.31
C VAL A 93 -2.11 1.11 4.38
N THR A 94 -1.50 2.28 4.53
CA THR A 94 -0.29 2.61 3.79
C THR A 94 0.90 2.73 4.73
N VAL A 95 2.05 2.21 4.33
CA VAL A 95 3.31 2.25 5.08
C VAL A 95 4.34 3.02 4.28
N CYS A 96 4.72 4.20 4.75
CA CYS A 96 5.59 5.14 4.02
C CYS A 96 5.16 5.28 2.56
N GLY A 97 3.83 5.38 2.36
CA GLY A 97 3.22 5.31 1.04
C GLY A 97 3.33 6.60 0.26
N MET A 98 3.54 6.51 -1.05
CA MET A 98 3.29 7.59 -1.99
C MET A 98 1.78 7.65 -2.27
N ASN A 99 1.05 8.37 -1.41
CA ASN A 99 -0.41 8.29 -1.35
C ASN A 99 -1.11 9.35 -2.21
N GLN A 100 -0.38 10.37 -2.66
CA GLN A 100 -0.88 11.46 -3.51
C GLN A 100 0.30 12.21 -4.16
N GLY A 101 0.00 13.12 -5.09
CA GLY A 101 0.99 14.03 -5.64
C GLY A 101 1.76 13.43 -6.82
N ALA A 102 1.06 12.85 -7.80
CA ALA A 102 1.68 12.36 -9.03
C ALA A 102 2.58 13.41 -9.71
N GLY A 103 2.22 14.69 -9.63
CA GLY A 103 3.01 15.79 -10.18
C GLY A 103 4.32 16.07 -9.44
N ALA A 104 4.51 15.59 -8.22
CA ALA A 104 5.73 15.76 -7.44
C ALA A 104 6.81 14.71 -7.75
N VAL A 105 6.46 13.64 -8.47
CA VAL A 105 7.38 12.57 -8.84
C VAL A 105 8.28 13.02 -10.00
N ASN A 106 9.58 12.72 -9.89
CA ASN A 106 10.53 13.02 -10.95
C ASN A 106 10.11 12.38 -12.28
N PRO A 107 9.95 13.18 -13.36
CA PRO A 107 9.51 12.67 -14.67
C PRO A 107 10.40 11.56 -15.26
N VAL A 108 11.69 11.54 -14.92
CA VAL A 108 12.61 10.49 -15.36
C VAL A 108 12.20 9.11 -14.79
N LEU A 109 11.69 9.09 -13.55
CA LEU A 109 11.20 7.84 -12.95
C LEU A 109 9.96 7.33 -13.69
N TYR A 110 9.07 8.20 -14.09
CA TYR A 110 7.90 7.84 -14.88
C TYR A 110 8.24 7.33 -16.29
N LYS A 111 9.23 7.93 -16.94
CA LYS A 111 9.72 7.44 -18.25
C LYS A 111 10.28 6.02 -18.14
N LYS A 112 10.93 5.69 -17.03
CA LYS A 112 11.51 4.36 -16.79
C LYS A 112 10.48 3.33 -16.30
N ASN A 113 9.35 3.78 -15.75
CA ASN A 113 8.32 2.89 -15.19
C ASN A 113 6.93 3.48 -15.43
N LEU A 114 6.34 3.11 -16.57
CA LEU A 114 5.01 3.59 -16.97
C LEU A 114 3.92 3.07 -16.03
N ALA A 115 4.02 1.83 -15.56
CA ALA A 115 3.06 1.27 -14.64
C ALA A 115 3.04 2.02 -13.29
N PHE A 116 4.21 2.49 -12.82
CA PHE A 116 4.27 3.34 -11.63
C PHE A 116 3.63 4.71 -11.87
N ARG A 117 3.90 5.33 -13.04
CA ARG A 117 3.22 6.58 -13.42
C ARG A 117 1.70 6.41 -13.39
N ASP A 118 1.20 5.35 -14.01
CA ASP A 118 -0.23 5.09 -14.12
C ASP A 118 -0.85 4.78 -12.73
N ALA A 119 -0.13 4.12 -11.84
CA ALA A 119 -0.53 3.94 -10.45
C ALA A 119 -0.68 5.29 -9.70
N MET A 120 0.26 6.22 -9.89
CA MET A 120 0.19 7.54 -9.29
C MET A 120 -0.97 8.39 -9.85
N LEU A 121 -1.21 8.31 -11.15
CA LEU A 121 -2.37 8.97 -11.77
C LEU A 121 -3.70 8.35 -11.31
N ALA A 122 -3.72 7.03 -11.08
CA ALA A 122 -4.89 6.34 -10.58
C ALA A 122 -5.25 6.77 -9.15
N VAL A 123 -4.27 6.91 -8.24
CA VAL A 123 -4.56 7.35 -6.88
C VAL A 123 -5.04 8.80 -6.85
N ASP A 124 -4.44 9.70 -7.64
CA ASP A 124 -4.89 11.10 -7.70
C ASP A 124 -6.33 11.23 -8.23
N LYS A 125 -6.75 10.31 -9.13
CA LYS A 125 -8.16 10.21 -9.58
C LYS A 125 -9.08 9.59 -8.51
N ALA A 126 -8.60 8.65 -7.72
CA ALA A 126 -9.39 7.96 -6.69
C ALA A 126 -9.66 8.85 -5.46
N LEU A 127 -8.69 9.68 -5.06
CA LEU A 127 -8.77 10.47 -3.83
C LEU A 127 -10.01 11.39 -3.72
N PRO A 128 -10.47 12.09 -4.77
CA PRO A 128 -11.70 12.89 -4.71
C PRO A 128 -12.97 12.09 -4.47
N ASN A 129 -12.97 10.80 -4.85
CA ASN A 129 -14.12 9.90 -4.74
C ASN A 129 -14.24 9.25 -3.34
N LEU A 130 -13.24 9.44 -2.47
CA LEU A 130 -13.26 8.91 -1.12
C LEU A 130 -14.07 9.80 -0.19
N SER A 131 -15.17 9.25 0.32
CA SER A 131 -15.99 9.88 1.36
C SER A 131 -15.24 9.97 2.70
N SER A 132 -15.78 10.72 3.64
CA SER A 132 -15.27 10.75 5.03
C SER A 132 -15.37 9.36 5.70
N GLN A 133 -16.39 8.57 5.38
CA GLN A 133 -16.52 7.21 5.88
C GLN A 133 -15.44 6.27 5.31
N ASP A 134 -15.12 6.38 4.02
CA ASP A 134 -14.01 5.63 3.42
C ASP A 134 -12.69 5.98 4.11
N ARG A 135 -12.43 7.28 4.32
CA ARG A 135 -11.21 7.75 4.98
C ARG A 135 -11.09 7.28 6.43
N ALA A 136 -12.21 7.10 7.13
CA ALA A 136 -12.23 6.58 8.50
C ALA A 136 -11.81 5.11 8.58
N THR A 137 -11.92 4.33 7.48
CA THR A 137 -11.43 2.93 7.40
C THR A 137 -9.98 2.82 6.95
N MET A 138 -9.31 3.95 6.73
CA MET A 138 -7.92 3.99 6.28
C MET A 138 -6.96 4.34 7.40
N LEU A 139 -5.71 3.94 7.25
CA LEU A 139 -4.60 4.29 8.13
C LEU A 139 -3.35 4.59 7.31
N THR A 140 -2.69 5.70 7.60
CA THR A 140 -1.37 6.02 7.09
C THR A 140 -0.32 5.85 8.20
N ILE A 141 0.65 4.98 7.99
CA ILE A 141 1.85 4.87 8.83
C ILE A 141 2.98 5.51 8.04
N TYR A 142 3.59 6.56 8.59
CA TYR A 142 4.63 7.32 7.90
C TYR A 142 5.81 7.60 8.84
N SER A 143 6.91 8.04 8.29
CA SER A 143 8.00 8.59 9.07
C SER A 143 8.27 10.04 8.67
N SER A 144 8.28 10.95 9.64
CA SER A 144 8.72 12.33 9.41
C SER A 144 10.20 12.44 8.99
N ASN A 145 10.97 11.38 9.21
CA ASN A 145 12.40 11.28 8.87
C ASN A 145 12.67 10.35 7.68
N ASP A 146 11.69 10.12 6.81
CA ASP A 146 11.74 9.18 5.69
C ASP A 146 12.86 9.47 4.68
N GLY A 147 13.06 10.73 4.33
CA GLY A 147 14.11 11.18 3.41
C GLY A 147 13.86 10.92 1.92
N VAL A 148 12.81 10.15 1.56
CA VAL A 148 12.44 9.83 0.17
C VAL A 148 11.06 10.38 -0.17
N ILE A 149 10.07 10.12 0.67
CA ILE A 149 8.68 10.57 0.48
C ILE A 149 8.34 11.56 1.59
N GLY A 150 7.91 12.75 1.19
CA GLY A 150 7.56 13.80 2.13
C GLY A 150 6.22 13.54 2.82
N LYS A 151 6.02 14.21 3.96
CA LYS A 151 4.76 14.13 4.71
C LYS A 151 3.55 14.54 3.85
N LYS A 152 3.73 15.52 2.96
CA LYS A 152 2.65 16.02 2.07
C LYS A 152 2.15 14.93 1.12
N GLU A 153 3.06 14.12 0.60
CA GLU A 153 2.74 13.04 -0.35
C GLU A 153 2.18 11.81 0.35
N THR A 154 2.46 11.66 1.66
CA THR A 154 2.08 10.48 2.44
C THR A 154 0.79 10.67 3.22
N VAL A 155 0.65 11.79 3.95
CA VAL A 155 -0.49 12.00 4.86
C VAL A 155 -1.68 12.55 4.12
N LEU A 156 -2.80 11.83 4.18
CA LEU A 156 -4.07 12.22 3.55
C LEU A 156 -4.98 12.96 4.54
N LYS A 157 -5.63 14.01 4.07
CA LYS A 157 -6.64 14.74 4.85
C LYS A 157 -7.80 13.82 5.23
N GLY A 158 -8.15 13.79 6.51
CA GLY A 158 -9.26 12.99 7.04
C GLY A 158 -8.93 11.51 7.25
N VAL A 159 -7.70 11.08 6.98
CA VAL A 159 -7.21 9.73 7.29
C VAL A 159 -6.39 9.77 8.57
N ARG A 160 -6.61 8.78 9.45
CA ARG A 160 -5.78 8.60 10.66
C ARG A 160 -4.34 8.33 10.26
N SER A 161 -3.38 8.97 10.92
CA SER A 161 -1.97 8.81 10.63
C SER A 161 -1.13 8.55 11.87
N ILE A 162 -0.08 7.75 11.73
CA ILE A 162 0.88 7.40 12.78
C ILE A 162 2.30 7.75 12.29
N ASP A 163 2.99 8.62 13.00
CA ASP A 163 4.39 8.95 12.76
C ASP A 163 5.29 8.00 13.57
N ILE A 164 6.08 7.19 12.90
CA ILE A 164 7.01 6.25 13.55
C ILE A 164 8.40 6.83 13.80
N LYS A 165 8.73 7.99 13.23
CA LYS A 165 10.00 8.73 13.40
C LYS A 165 11.27 7.93 13.10
N VAL A 166 11.17 6.85 12.35
CA VAL A 166 12.32 6.01 11.96
C VAL A 166 13.03 6.68 10.78
N PRO A 167 14.34 6.90 10.85
CA PRO A 167 15.08 7.52 9.75
C PRO A 167 15.19 6.57 8.55
N LEU A 168 15.27 7.16 7.35
CA LEU A 168 15.44 6.45 6.07
C LEU A 168 14.25 5.55 5.68
N HIS A 169 13.80 5.74 4.47
CA HIS A 169 12.62 5.10 3.89
C HIS A 169 12.58 3.57 4.06
N MET A 170 13.68 2.91 3.68
CA MET A 170 13.75 1.44 3.76
C MET A 170 13.80 0.93 5.21
N LEU A 171 14.41 1.68 6.13
CA LEU A 171 14.42 1.32 7.54
C LEU A 171 13.03 1.51 8.17
N ALA A 172 12.32 2.55 7.80
CA ALA A 172 10.95 2.79 8.26
C ALA A 172 9.99 1.67 7.82
N ILE A 173 10.08 1.24 6.56
CA ILE A 173 9.31 0.10 6.04
C ILE A 173 9.73 -1.19 6.78
N GLY A 174 11.03 -1.47 6.89
CA GLY A 174 11.56 -2.63 7.60
C GLY A 174 11.12 -2.68 9.08
N TYR A 175 11.10 -1.52 9.74
CA TYR A 175 10.63 -1.41 11.12
C TYR A 175 9.18 -1.87 11.28
N VAL A 176 8.28 -1.43 10.41
CA VAL A 176 6.87 -1.88 10.44
C VAL A 176 6.77 -3.35 10.08
N LEU A 177 7.50 -3.79 9.06
CA LEU A 177 7.44 -5.13 8.52
C LEU A 177 7.92 -6.19 9.53
N PHE A 178 9.03 -5.94 10.23
CA PHE A 178 9.69 -6.91 11.11
C PHE A 178 9.41 -6.69 12.60
N LEU A 179 9.34 -5.43 13.05
CA LEU A 179 9.33 -5.11 14.48
C LEU A 179 7.97 -4.60 14.99
N LYS A 180 7.19 -3.94 14.15
CA LYS A 180 5.94 -3.28 14.54
C LYS A 180 4.75 -3.68 13.66
N SER A 181 4.69 -4.95 13.26
CA SER A 181 3.53 -5.51 12.53
C SER A 181 2.19 -5.24 13.24
N SER A 182 2.22 -5.08 14.57
CA SER A 182 1.05 -4.73 15.37
C SER A 182 0.43 -3.38 15.01
N LEU A 183 1.20 -2.43 14.47
CA LEU A 183 0.65 -1.15 13.98
C LEU A 183 -0.33 -1.36 12.83
N VAL A 184 -0.12 -2.40 12.03
CA VAL A 184 -1.05 -2.80 10.98
C VAL A 184 -2.09 -3.77 11.53
N THR A 185 -1.67 -4.91 12.07
CA THR A 185 -2.55 -6.04 12.38
C THR A 185 -3.53 -5.82 13.55
N LYS A 186 -3.36 -4.76 14.36
CA LYS A 186 -4.34 -4.35 15.38
C LYS A 186 -5.34 -3.32 14.86
N ASN A 187 -5.06 -2.70 13.72
CA ASN A 187 -5.85 -1.60 13.15
C ASN A 187 -6.60 -1.98 11.87
N ILE A 188 -6.66 -3.28 11.57
CA ILE A 188 -7.38 -3.86 10.43
C ILE A 188 -8.60 -4.64 10.92
#